data_661b06d889e1eefa70eac45099af0e86
#
_entry.id   661b06d889e1eefa70eac45099af0e86
#
_cell.length_a   1.000
_cell.length_b   1.000
_cell.length_c   1.000
_cell.angle_alpha   90.00
_cell.angle_beta   90.00
_cell.angle_gamma   90.00
#
_symmetry.space_group_name_H-M   'P 1'
#
loop_
_entity.id
_entity.type
_entity.pdbx_description
1 polymer ?
#
loop_
_entity_poly.entity_id
_entity_poly.type
_entity_poly.pdbx_seq_one_letter_code
_entity_poly.pdbx_strand_id
1 'polypeptide(L)'
;MNGVKPFDGTASDLRGDHAIVVVGVTVLGPWPHPRFGVVLDQYDVKTQAITGDCFSYDRLEAVVPAAPAPTRFFAFDVPAGHYAYSAFNGGALAGRDQAFQARPGHAVYVGNFLLGDNGTVTRRDDLAENRSAIAQALPQVPPALETAPAVTVAPAKPFMCAP
;
A
#
# COMPACT_ATOMS: atom_id res chain seq x y z
N MET A 1 11.10 -13.07 6.56
CA MET A 1 11.31 -11.77 7.26
C MET A 1 10.75 -10.68 6.37
N ASN A 2 9.94 -9.78 6.91
CA ASN A 2 9.41 -8.64 6.17
C ASN A 2 10.40 -7.47 6.25
N GLY A 3 10.86 -6.97 5.11
CA GLY A 3 11.76 -5.80 5.03
C GLY A 3 11.06 -4.46 5.23
N VAL A 4 9.75 -4.40 5.05
CA VAL A 4 8.95 -3.19 5.21
C VAL A 4 8.70 -2.88 6.69
N LYS A 5 8.81 -1.61 7.06
CA LYS A 5 8.55 -1.11 8.42
C LYS A 5 7.60 0.09 8.40
N PRO A 6 6.82 0.31 9.45
CA PRO A 6 6.16 1.60 9.64
C PRO A 6 7.20 2.73 9.62
N PHE A 7 6.90 3.82 8.93
CA PHE A 7 7.82 4.97 8.89
C PHE A 7 7.67 5.80 10.16
N ASP A 8 8.76 5.92 10.92
CA ASP A 8 8.80 6.63 12.20
C ASP A 8 9.38 8.06 12.13
N GLY A 9 9.80 8.49 10.92
CA GLY A 9 10.31 9.83 10.70
C GLY A 9 11.82 9.96 10.76
N THR A 10 12.57 8.88 10.86
CA THR A 10 14.03 8.94 10.78
C THR A 10 14.47 9.21 9.35
N ALA A 11 15.04 10.42 9.12
CA ALA A 11 15.43 10.91 7.80
C ALA A 11 16.57 10.09 7.12
N SER A 12 17.19 9.18 7.85
CA SER A 12 18.18 8.24 7.32
C SER A 12 17.59 7.26 6.32
N ASP A 13 16.26 7.07 6.34
CA ASP A 13 15.55 6.01 5.63
C ASP A 13 15.27 6.35 4.16
N LEU A 14 15.37 7.63 3.77
CA LEU A 14 15.27 8.06 2.35
C LEU A 14 16.58 7.90 1.57
N ARG A 15 17.49 7.05 2.00
CA ARG A 15 18.76 6.87 1.31
C ARG A 15 18.63 5.85 0.18
N GLY A 16 18.91 6.37 -1.04
CA GLY A 16 19.37 5.61 -2.20
C GLY A 16 18.42 4.55 -2.75
N ASP A 17 18.06 3.56 -1.98
CA ASP A 17 17.29 2.39 -2.40
C ASP A 17 15.94 2.21 -1.66
N HIS A 18 15.57 3.17 -0.81
CA HIS A 18 14.31 3.17 -0.09
C HIS A 18 13.38 4.30 -0.55
N ALA A 19 12.10 4.13 -0.30
CA ALA A 19 11.04 5.10 -0.52
C ALA A 19 10.09 5.13 0.69
N ILE A 20 9.35 6.23 0.86
CA ILE A 20 8.22 6.28 1.79
C ILE A 20 6.94 6.07 0.98
N VAL A 21 6.14 5.09 1.35
CA VAL A 21 4.82 4.83 0.77
C VAL A 21 3.74 5.23 1.77
N VAL A 22 2.85 6.12 1.33
CA VAL A 22 1.67 6.54 2.10
C VAL A 22 0.42 5.92 1.51
N VAL A 23 -0.41 5.34 2.38
CA VAL A 23 -1.67 4.66 2.03
C VAL A 23 -2.81 5.24 2.85
N GLY A 24 -3.94 5.55 2.21
CA GLY A 24 -5.21 5.82 2.86
C GLY A 24 -6.12 4.58 2.85
N VAL A 25 -6.83 4.33 3.94
CA VAL A 25 -7.83 3.27 4.03
C VAL A 25 -9.11 3.80 4.65
N THR A 26 -10.22 3.62 3.95
CA THR A 26 -11.57 4.00 4.40
C THR A 26 -12.46 2.77 4.43
N VAL A 27 -13.16 2.54 5.53
CA VAL A 27 -14.16 1.48 5.64
C VAL A 27 -15.55 2.10 5.54
N LEU A 28 -16.27 1.79 4.44
CA LEU A 28 -17.56 2.40 4.12
C LEU A 28 -18.74 1.68 4.77
N GLY A 29 -18.61 0.40 5.10
CA GLY A 29 -19.69 -0.41 5.66
C GLY A 29 -19.20 -1.75 6.18
N PRO A 30 -20.09 -2.69 6.53
CA PRO A 30 -19.70 -4.03 6.94
C PRO A 30 -18.83 -4.70 5.87
N TRP A 31 -17.65 -5.16 6.27
CA TRP A 31 -16.72 -5.81 5.38
C TRP A 31 -16.84 -7.33 5.49
N PRO A 32 -17.17 -8.04 4.39
CA PRO A 32 -17.51 -9.47 4.44
C PRO A 32 -16.29 -10.40 4.56
N HIS A 33 -15.08 -9.83 4.49
CA HIS A 33 -13.84 -10.60 4.54
C HIS A 33 -13.14 -10.48 5.90
N PRO A 34 -12.30 -11.46 6.29
CA PRO A 34 -11.66 -11.46 7.61
C PRO A 34 -10.60 -10.37 7.79
N ARG A 35 -10.03 -9.85 6.70
CA ARG A 35 -9.01 -8.80 6.76
C ARG A 35 -9.62 -7.42 6.54
N PHE A 36 -9.40 -6.54 7.49
CA PHE A 36 -9.80 -5.14 7.44
C PHE A 36 -8.56 -4.28 7.16
N GLY A 37 -8.26 -4.06 5.91
CA GLY A 37 -7.12 -3.27 5.52
C GLY A 37 -6.63 -3.57 4.11
N VAL A 38 -5.51 -2.97 3.77
CA VAL A 38 -4.87 -3.11 2.47
C VAL A 38 -3.47 -3.68 2.64
N VAL A 39 -3.19 -4.68 1.85
CA VAL A 39 -1.87 -5.32 1.75
C VAL A 39 -1.34 -5.10 0.34
N LEU A 40 -0.10 -4.58 0.24
CA LEU A 40 0.61 -4.50 -1.04
C LEU A 40 1.92 -5.29 -0.90
N ASP A 41 2.19 -6.15 -1.88
CA ASP A 41 3.42 -6.94 -1.96
C ASP A 41 4.39 -6.34 -2.98
N GLN A 42 5.68 -6.36 -2.69
CA GLN A 42 6.68 -5.99 -3.69
C GLN A 42 6.55 -6.91 -4.91
N TYR A 43 6.61 -6.29 -6.11
CA TYR A 43 6.22 -6.95 -7.35
C TYR A 43 7.23 -6.66 -8.47
N ASP A 44 7.67 -7.70 -9.15
CA ASP A 44 8.49 -7.57 -10.34
C ASP A 44 7.59 -7.47 -11.59
N VAL A 45 7.54 -6.28 -12.17
CA VAL A 45 6.73 -6.00 -13.37
C VAL A 45 7.24 -6.71 -14.62
N LYS A 46 8.50 -7.17 -14.65
CA LYS A 46 9.06 -7.90 -15.79
C LYS A 46 8.64 -9.36 -15.78
N THR A 47 8.72 -9.99 -14.62
CA THR A 47 8.34 -11.40 -14.44
C THR A 47 6.86 -11.58 -14.10
N GLN A 48 6.14 -10.49 -13.83
CA GLN A 48 4.72 -10.48 -13.40
C GLN A 48 4.49 -11.35 -12.15
N ALA A 49 5.38 -11.22 -11.16
CA ALA A 49 5.36 -12.02 -9.94
C ALA A 49 5.68 -11.20 -8.70
N ILE A 50 5.19 -11.65 -7.54
CA ILE A 50 5.59 -11.12 -6.23
C ILE A 50 7.08 -11.40 -6.03
N THR A 51 7.82 -10.39 -5.58
CA THR A 51 9.23 -10.51 -5.24
C THR A 51 9.38 -11.16 -3.86
N GLY A 52 10.32 -12.08 -3.74
CA GLY A 52 10.63 -12.76 -2.48
C GLY A 52 10.13 -14.20 -2.42
N ASP A 53 10.14 -14.75 -1.22
CA ASP A 53 9.74 -16.12 -0.90
C ASP A 53 9.09 -16.17 0.50
N CYS A 54 8.85 -17.37 1.01
CA CYS A 54 8.22 -17.61 2.31
C CYS A 54 9.02 -17.11 3.52
N PHE A 55 10.31 -16.87 3.34
CA PHE A 55 11.22 -16.48 4.42
C PHE A 55 11.65 -15.01 4.33
N SER A 56 11.63 -14.45 3.11
CA SER A 56 12.04 -13.07 2.86
C SER A 56 11.11 -12.44 1.82
N TYR A 57 10.45 -11.37 2.18
CA TYR A 57 9.51 -10.63 1.35
C TYR A 57 9.41 -9.19 1.80
N ASP A 58 8.86 -8.34 0.97
CA ASP A 58 8.56 -6.95 1.28
C ASP A 58 7.06 -6.70 1.09
N ARG A 59 6.38 -6.51 2.21
CA ARG A 59 4.93 -6.33 2.28
C ARG A 59 4.56 -5.21 3.22
N LEU A 60 3.80 -4.25 2.74
CA LEU A 60 3.13 -3.29 3.62
C LEU A 60 1.71 -3.77 3.97
N GLU A 61 1.30 -3.50 5.20
CA GLU A 61 -0.03 -3.86 5.71
C GLU A 61 -0.64 -2.66 6.44
N ALA A 62 -1.62 -2.02 5.79
CA ALA A 62 -2.40 -0.93 6.38
C ALA A 62 -3.68 -1.50 6.99
N VAL A 63 -3.63 -1.87 8.25
CA VAL A 63 -4.74 -2.53 8.97
C VAL A 63 -5.58 -1.52 9.73
N VAL A 64 -6.90 -1.65 9.63
CA VAL A 64 -7.88 -0.80 10.32
C VAL A 64 -8.83 -1.65 11.18
N PRO A 65 -9.51 -1.06 12.19
CA PRO A 65 -10.55 -1.76 12.93
C PRO A 65 -11.68 -2.25 12.02
N ALA A 66 -12.32 -3.34 12.42
CA ALA A 66 -13.43 -3.98 11.73
C ALA A 66 -14.74 -3.21 11.90
N ALA A 67 -14.76 -1.91 11.58
CA ALA A 67 -15.92 -1.05 11.68
C ALA A 67 -15.85 0.08 10.64
N PRO A 68 -17.00 0.57 10.16
CA PRO A 68 -17.04 1.78 9.34
C PRO A 68 -16.31 2.92 10.04
N ALA A 69 -15.40 3.55 9.32
CA ALA A 69 -14.57 4.62 9.86
C ALA A 69 -14.10 5.57 8.75
N PRO A 70 -13.84 6.85 9.07
CA PRO A 70 -13.23 7.78 8.15
C PRO A 70 -11.82 7.31 7.75
N THR A 71 -11.27 7.92 6.71
CA THR A 71 -9.95 7.58 6.18
C THR A 71 -8.88 7.65 7.27
N ARG A 72 -8.10 6.57 7.37
CA ARG A 72 -6.87 6.51 8.15
C ARG A 72 -5.68 6.45 7.20
N PHE A 73 -4.62 7.17 7.53
CA PHE A 73 -3.40 7.21 6.75
C PHE A 73 -2.28 6.45 7.45
N PHE A 74 -1.47 5.77 6.64
CA PHE A 74 -0.34 4.98 7.08
C PHE A 74 0.87 5.34 6.23
N ALA A 75 2.05 5.32 6.83
CA ALA A 75 3.32 5.51 6.13
C ALA A 75 4.25 4.35 6.42
N PHE A 76 4.94 3.90 5.38
CA PHE A 76 5.87 2.78 5.43
C PHE A 76 7.20 3.17 4.79
N ASP A 77 8.29 2.76 5.43
CA ASP A 77 9.61 2.70 4.83
C ASP A 77 9.73 1.38 4.06
N VAL A 78 9.96 1.48 2.76
CA VAL A 78 9.97 0.32 1.86
C VAL A 78 11.21 0.34 0.96
N PRO A 79 11.78 -0.83 0.62
CA PRO A 79 12.71 -0.92 -0.51
C PRO A 79 12.05 -0.35 -1.78
N ALA A 80 12.81 0.45 -2.55
CA ALA A 80 12.27 1.02 -3.79
C ALA A 80 11.90 -0.07 -4.80
N GLY A 81 10.83 0.15 -5.56
CA GLY A 81 10.35 -0.84 -6.52
C GLY A 81 8.87 -0.64 -6.84
N HIS A 82 8.23 -1.70 -7.30
CA HIS A 82 6.78 -1.72 -7.50
C HIS A 82 6.12 -2.55 -6.40
N TYR A 83 4.93 -2.11 -5.98
CA TYR A 83 4.11 -2.78 -4.98
C TYR A 83 2.74 -3.04 -5.58
N ALA A 84 2.33 -4.30 -5.64
CA ALA A 84 1.06 -4.72 -6.20
C ALA A 84 0.03 -5.03 -5.11
N TYR A 85 -1.24 -4.80 -5.42
CA TYR A 85 -2.34 -5.20 -4.57
C TYR A 85 -2.28 -6.72 -4.35
N SER A 86 -2.14 -7.11 -3.09
CA SER A 86 -1.84 -8.50 -2.73
C SER A 86 -3.02 -9.45 -2.98
N ALA A 87 -2.72 -10.67 -3.42
CA ALA A 87 -3.68 -11.76 -3.46
C ALA A 87 -4.17 -12.21 -2.05
N PHE A 88 -3.48 -11.78 -1.01
CA PHE A 88 -3.89 -12.05 0.38
C PHE A 88 -4.90 -11.02 0.93
N ASN A 89 -5.29 -10.02 0.16
CA ASN A 89 -6.40 -9.15 0.51
C ASN A 89 -7.73 -9.92 0.48
N GLY A 90 -8.65 -9.53 1.37
CA GLY A 90 -9.96 -10.16 1.44
C GLY A 90 -10.86 -9.86 0.23
N GLY A 91 -10.75 -8.66 -0.36
CA GLY A 91 -11.57 -8.22 -1.48
C GLY A 91 -10.75 -7.93 -2.73
N ALA A 92 -11.39 -7.97 -3.88
CA ALA A 92 -10.76 -7.64 -5.15
C ALA A 92 -10.67 -6.12 -5.35
N LEU A 93 -9.51 -5.65 -5.83
CA LEU A 93 -9.36 -4.26 -6.25
C LEU A 93 -10.00 -4.04 -7.62
N ALA A 94 -10.88 -3.05 -7.70
CA ALA A 94 -11.49 -2.65 -8.95
C ALA A 94 -10.48 -1.93 -9.86
N GLY A 95 -10.60 -2.16 -11.17
CA GLY A 95 -9.72 -1.54 -12.17
C GLY A 95 -8.52 -2.38 -12.56
N ARG A 96 -7.66 -1.80 -13.40
CA ARG A 96 -6.49 -2.48 -13.98
C ARG A 96 -5.16 -2.06 -13.36
N ASP A 97 -5.14 -0.92 -12.69
CA ASP A 97 -3.94 -0.37 -12.05
C ASP A 97 -3.73 -1.04 -10.70
N GLN A 98 -3.10 -2.19 -10.74
CA GLN A 98 -2.93 -3.08 -9.59
C GLN A 98 -1.59 -2.90 -8.89
N ALA A 99 -0.63 -2.18 -9.49
CA ALA A 99 0.68 -1.92 -8.91
C ALA A 99 1.03 -0.43 -8.93
N PHE A 100 1.90 -0.03 -8.02
CA PHE A 100 2.30 1.36 -7.79
C PHE A 100 3.81 1.44 -7.63
N GLN A 101 4.43 2.46 -8.21
CA GLN A 101 5.87 2.64 -8.14
C GLN A 101 6.28 3.43 -6.89
N ALA A 102 7.09 2.82 -6.05
CA ALA A 102 7.82 3.47 -4.96
C ALA A 102 9.20 3.87 -5.47
N ARG A 103 9.36 5.15 -5.84
CA ARG A 103 10.62 5.66 -6.41
C ARG A 103 11.68 5.87 -5.34
N PRO A 104 12.96 5.49 -5.59
CA PRO A 104 14.03 5.67 -4.62
C PRO A 104 14.17 7.13 -4.19
N GLY A 105 14.28 7.37 -2.88
CA GLY A 105 14.45 8.71 -2.30
C GLY A 105 13.19 9.58 -2.30
N HIS A 106 12.02 9.06 -2.68
CA HIS A 106 10.76 9.80 -2.75
C HIS A 106 9.76 9.34 -1.70
N ALA A 107 8.87 10.26 -1.31
CA ALA A 107 7.64 9.94 -0.60
C ALA A 107 6.49 9.94 -1.62
N VAL A 108 5.76 8.82 -1.71
CA VAL A 108 4.69 8.63 -2.68
C VAL A 108 3.38 8.23 -2.00
N TYR A 109 2.28 8.76 -2.51
CA TYR A 109 0.93 8.40 -2.10
C TYR A 109 0.31 7.45 -3.11
N VAL A 110 0.00 6.24 -2.69
CA VAL A 110 -0.61 5.23 -3.57
C VAL A 110 -2.12 5.36 -3.72
N GLY A 111 -2.75 6.18 -2.89
CA GLY A 111 -4.17 6.46 -2.95
C GLY A 111 -4.92 6.04 -1.68
N ASN A 112 -6.21 6.33 -1.69
CA ASN A 112 -7.16 5.92 -0.66
C ASN A 112 -7.94 4.70 -1.13
N PHE A 113 -7.80 3.60 -0.40
CA PHE A 113 -8.52 2.36 -0.66
C PHE A 113 -9.82 2.34 0.15
N LEU A 114 -10.94 2.27 -0.56
CA LEU A 114 -12.28 2.26 0.02
C LEU A 114 -12.78 0.81 0.06
N LEU A 115 -12.96 0.29 1.28
CA LEU A 115 -13.50 -1.03 1.52
C LEU A 115 -15.04 -0.91 1.58
N GLY A 116 -15.70 -1.34 0.52
CA GLY A 116 -17.16 -1.32 0.40
C GLY A 116 -17.83 -2.55 0.98
N ASP A 117 -19.11 -2.44 1.27
CA ASP A 117 -19.94 -3.50 1.85
C ASP A 117 -20.19 -4.68 0.89
N ASN A 118 -19.96 -4.49 -0.40
CA ASN A 118 -20.07 -5.52 -1.45
C ASN A 118 -18.83 -6.40 -1.62
N GLY A 119 -17.81 -6.25 -0.77
CA GLY A 119 -16.57 -7.01 -0.87
C GLY A 119 -15.61 -6.51 -1.94
N THR A 120 -15.88 -5.37 -2.56
CA THR A 120 -15.01 -4.75 -3.58
C THR A 120 -14.23 -3.60 -2.97
N VAL A 121 -12.94 -3.50 -3.29
CA VAL A 121 -12.08 -2.39 -2.93
C VAL A 121 -11.96 -1.46 -4.15
N THR A 122 -12.20 -0.17 -3.93
CA THR A 122 -11.94 0.85 -4.94
C THR A 122 -10.80 1.75 -4.48
N ARG A 123 -9.93 2.20 -5.38
CA ARG A 123 -8.85 3.14 -5.10
C ARG A 123 -9.18 4.51 -5.65
N ARG A 124 -8.98 5.54 -4.86
CA ARG A 124 -9.03 6.94 -5.29
C ARG A 124 -7.64 7.56 -5.27
N ASP A 125 -7.33 8.26 -6.36
CA ASP A 125 -6.17 9.16 -6.41
C ASP A 125 -6.65 10.55 -5.98
N ASP A 126 -6.66 10.77 -4.68
CA ASP A 126 -7.24 11.95 -4.03
C ASP A 126 -6.20 12.69 -3.17
N LEU A 127 -4.92 12.69 -3.62
CA LEU A 127 -3.84 13.36 -2.88
C LEU A 127 -4.12 14.85 -2.63
N ALA A 128 -4.65 15.55 -3.63
CA ALA A 128 -4.91 16.97 -3.53
C ALA A 128 -5.91 17.28 -2.39
N GLU A 129 -6.96 16.49 -2.31
CA GLU A 129 -8.02 16.63 -1.30
C GLU A 129 -7.55 16.20 0.10
N ASN A 130 -6.65 15.25 0.19
CA ASN A 130 -6.20 14.65 1.45
C ASN A 130 -4.86 15.19 1.97
N ARG A 131 -4.17 16.05 1.23
CA ARG A 131 -2.82 16.52 1.59
C ARG A 131 -2.75 17.10 3.01
N SER A 132 -3.71 17.92 3.39
CA SER A 132 -3.79 18.51 4.73
C SER A 132 -4.04 17.46 5.82
N ALA A 133 -4.97 16.53 5.57
CA ALA A 133 -5.26 15.44 6.50
C ALA A 133 -4.08 14.47 6.67
N ILE A 134 -3.36 14.17 5.59
CA ILE A 134 -2.14 13.38 5.63
C ILE A 134 -1.07 14.09 6.47
N ALA A 135 -0.84 15.38 6.25
CA ALA A 135 0.14 16.15 7.01
C ALA A 135 -0.18 16.21 8.51
N GLN A 136 -1.45 16.25 8.87
CA GLN A 136 -1.89 16.21 10.27
C GLN A 136 -1.73 14.82 10.90
N ALA A 137 -2.09 13.77 10.16
CA ALA A 137 -2.03 12.39 10.65
C ALA A 137 -0.61 11.84 10.70
N LEU A 138 0.24 12.26 9.76
CA LEU A 138 1.60 11.76 9.54
C LEU A 138 2.60 12.93 9.43
N PRO A 139 2.81 13.71 10.50
CA PRO A 139 3.67 14.89 10.46
C PRO A 139 5.15 14.56 10.15
N GLN A 140 5.55 13.30 10.32
CA GLN A 140 6.88 12.82 9.98
C GLN A 140 7.11 12.60 8.48
N VAL A 141 6.04 12.50 7.68
CA VAL A 141 6.16 12.32 6.22
C VAL A 141 6.63 13.62 5.57
N PRO A 142 7.60 13.58 4.65
CA PRO A 142 8.06 14.75 3.95
C PRO A 142 6.91 15.50 3.24
N PRO A 143 6.90 16.84 3.26
CA PRO A 143 5.84 17.62 2.61
C PRO A 143 5.83 17.49 1.09
N ALA A 144 6.95 17.09 0.47
CA ALA A 144 7.07 16.79 -0.96
C ALA A 144 6.50 15.42 -1.32
N LEU A 145 5.28 15.14 -0.86
CA LEU A 145 4.53 13.93 -1.19
C LEU A 145 3.92 14.05 -2.59
N GLU A 146 4.12 13.05 -3.43
CA GLU A 146 3.59 12.99 -4.80
C GLU A 146 2.74 11.72 -5.01
N THR A 147 1.86 11.74 -6.01
CA THR A 147 1.09 10.54 -6.37
C THR A 147 2.03 9.46 -6.92
N ALA A 148 1.91 8.24 -6.42
CA ALA A 148 2.65 7.10 -6.95
C ALA A 148 2.19 6.79 -8.38
N PRO A 149 3.11 6.64 -9.35
CA PRO A 149 2.74 6.16 -10.67
C PRO A 149 2.08 4.78 -10.58
N ALA A 150 0.86 4.68 -11.13
CA ALA A 150 0.14 3.41 -11.19
C ALA A 150 0.52 2.64 -12.46
N VAL A 151 0.59 1.32 -12.35
CA VAL A 151 0.98 0.42 -13.43
C VAL A 151 -0.04 -0.70 -13.56
N THR A 152 -0.48 -0.94 -14.80
CA THR A 152 -1.31 -2.10 -15.13
C THR A 152 -0.44 -3.35 -15.13
N VAL A 153 -0.76 -4.29 -14.25
CA VAL A 153 -0.10 -5.59 -14.13
C VAL A 153 -1.13 -6.70 -14.03
N ALA A 154 -0.74 -7.93 -14.28
CA ALA A 154 -1.55 -9.08 -13.94
C ALA A 154 -1.79 -9.12 -12.42
N PRO A 155 -2.96 -9.59 -11.96
CA PRO A 155 -3.21 -9.78 -10.53
C PRO A 155 -2.10 -10.60 -9.88
N ALA A 156 -1.59 -10.10 -8.76
CA ALA A 156 -0.52 -10.77 -8.04
C ALA A 156 -0.96 -12.17 -7.59
N LYS A 157 -0.17 -13.19 -7.92
CA LYS A 157 -0.41 -14.56 -7.45
C LYS A 157 0.37 -14.79 -6.16
N PRO A 158 -0.24 -15.44 -5.16
CA PRO A 158 0.49 -15.79 -3.95
C PRO A 158 1.61 -16.78 -4.30
N PHE A 159 2.79 -16.61 -3.68
CA PHE A 159 3.76 -17.68 -3.67
C PHE A 159 3.31 -18.76 -2.68
N MET A 160 3.42 -20.01 -3.10
CA MET A 160 3.02 -21.15 -2.29
C MET A 160 4.18 -21.59 -1.41
N CYS A 161 3.96 -21.52 -0.11
CA CYS A 161 4.90 -22.10 0.84
C CYS A 161 4.49 -23.56 1.07
N ALA A 162 5.22 -24.49 0.46
CA ALA A 162 5.04 -25.89 0.82
C ALA A 162 5.48 -26.12 2.27
N PRO A 163 4.74 -26.92 3.06
CA PRO A 163 5.14 -27.25 4.42
C PRO A 163 6.41 -28.11 4.45
#